data_4196a50432eff306ffedb9c033447359
#
_entry.id   4196a50432eff306ffedb9c033447359
#
_cell.length_a   1.000
_cell.length_b   1.000
_cell.length_c   1.000
_cell.angle_alpha   90.00
_cell.angle_beta   90.00
_cell.angle_gamma   90.00
#
_symmetry.space_group_name_H-M   'P 1'
#
loop_
_entity.id
_entity.type
_entity.pdbx_description
1 polymer ?
#
loop_
_entity_poly.entity_id
_entity_poly.type
_entity_poly.pdbx_seq_one_letter_code
_entity_poly.pdbx_strand_id
1 'polypeptide(L)'
;MHYEIEKIRSRFPALSIKDEGVSRIYLDNPGGTQVVDTVVESISKCLIESNANIGGSFVTSRDAHQVLNDAHQAMADFLNSSPDEIIFGQNMTTLTFHLSRSIGRLLKAGDEILLSRMDHDANISPWLLLAEDLQ
;
A
#
# COMPACT_ATOMS: atom_id res chain seq x y z
N MET A 1 3.54 -18.98 21.53
CA MET A 1 4.04 -19.06 20.13
C MET A 1 5.48 -18.56 20.15
N HIS A 2 6.45 -19.39 19.74
CA HIS A 2 7.86 -18.99 19.75
C HIS A 2 8.22 -18.54 18.33
N TYR A 3 8.52 -17.26 18.12
CA TYR A 3 8.95 -16.73 16.83
C TYR A 3 10.46 -16.95 16.66
N GLU A 4 10.87 -17.49 15.53
CA GLU A 4 12.28 -17.60 15.13
C GLU A 4 12.78 -16.24 14.64
N ILE A 5 13.05 -15.33 15.58
CA ILE A 5 13.38 -13.91 15.31
C ILE A 5 14.52 -13.78 14.30
N GLU A 6 15.60 -14.56 14.45
CA GLU A 6 16.75 -14.45 13.53
C GLU A 6 16.40 -14.85 12.10
N LYS A 7 15.53 -15.85 11.92
CA LYS A 7 15.03 -16.27 10.62
C LYS A 7 14.13 -15.18 9.99
N ILE A 8 13.32 -14.51 10.79
CA ILE A 8 12.51 -13.37 10.31
C ILE A 8 13.44 -12.21 9.92
N ARG A 9 14.40 -11.87 10.79
CA ARG A 9 15.33 -10.76 10.54
C ARG A 9 16.18 -10.97 9.29
N SER A 10 16.62 -12.19 9.02
CA SER A 10 17.43 -12.50 7.83
C SER A 10 16.71 -12.26 6.51
N ARG A 11 15.37 -12.15 6.52
CA ARG A 11 14.57 -11.79 5.34
C ARG A 11 14.57 -10.30 5.00
N PHE A 12 15.19 -9.45 5.84
CA PHE A 12 15.29 -8.01 5.65
C PHE A 12 16.73 -7.62 5.33
N PRO A 13 17.12 -7.46 4.06
CA PRO A 13 18.51 -7.19 3.66
C PRO A 13 19.10 -5.93 4.33
N ALA A 14 18.27 -4.91 4.56
CA ALA A 14 18.69 -3.68 5.22
C ALA A 14 19.26 -3.90 6.64
N LEU A 15 18.82 -4.95 7.35
CA LEU A 15 19.32 -5.25 8.71
C LEU A 15 20.76 -5.80 8.73
N SER A 16 21.31 -6.14 7.56
CA SER A 16 22.73 -6.55 7.43
C SER A 16 23.68 -5.37 7.21
N ILE A 17 23.14 -4.16 6.96
CA ILE A 17 23.95 -2.97 6.69
C ILE A 17 24.69 -2.53 7.96
N LYS A 18 25.96 -2.16 7.78
CA LYS A 18 26.82 -1.65 8.83
C LYS A 18 27.37 -0.28 8.45
N ASP A 19 27.38 0.63 9.40
CA ASP A 19 28.01 1.94 9.30
C ASP A 19 29.30 1.88 10.14
N GLU A 20 30.44 2.03 9.49
CA GLU A 20 31.78 1.95 10.15
C GLU A 20 31.97 0.66 11.00
N GLY A 21 31.39 -0.45 10.56
CA GLY A 21 31.48 -1.74 11.25
C GLY A 21 30.41 -2.00 12.31
N VAL A 22 29.59 -1.01 12.64
CA VAL A 22 28.48 -1.12 13.60
C VAL A 22 27.17 -1.39 12.86
N SER A 23 26.38 -2.36 13.34
CA SER A 23 25.07 -2.66 12.74
C SER A 23 24.14 -1.47 12.86
N ARG A 24 23.51 -1.10 11.72
CA ARG A 24 22.53 -0.02 11.68
C ARG A 24 21.29 -0.38 12.49
N ILE A 25 20.79 0.54 13.28
CA ILE A 25 19.58 0.40 14.09
C ILE A 25 18.50 1.29 13.48
N TYR A 26 17.33 0.68 13.19
CA TYR A 26 16.17 1.36 12.64
C TYR A 26 15.11 1.55 13.73
N LEU A 27 14.83 2.79 14.11
CA LEU A 27 13.83 3.16 15.13
C LEU A 27 12.76 4.13 14.59
N ASP A 28 12.78 4.37 13.29
CA ASP A 28 12.01 5.38 12.57
C ASP A 28 11.02 4.78 11.57
N ASN A 29 10.48 3.61 11.86
CA ASN A 29 9.50 2.92 10.99
C ASN A 29 8.33 3.80 10.50
N PRO A 30 7.82 4.79 11.26
CA PRO A 30 6.84 5.73 10.72
C PRO A 30 7.33 6.52 9.51
N GLY A 31 8.63 6.76 9.39
CA GLY A 31 9.27 7.40 8.25
C GLY A 31 9.58 6.47 7.09
N GLY A 32 9.55 5.15 7.31
CA GLY A 32 9.82 4.15 6.27
C GLY A 32 10.21 2.80 6.85
N THR A 33 9.42 1.78 6.56
CA THR A 33 9.65 0.40 7.01
C THR A 33 10.66 -0.30 6.09
N GLN A 34 11.51 -1.15 6.68
CA GLN A 34 12.44 -1.97 5.90
C GLN A 34 11.69 -3.02 5.08
N VAL A 35 12.23 -3.35 3.90
CA VAL A 35 11.56 -4.19 2.91
C VAL A 35 12.11 -5.61 2.96
N VAL A 36 11.23 -6.59 2.83
CA VAL A 36 11.56 -8.02 2.75
C VAL A 36 12.20 -8.32 1.40
N ASP A 37 13.18 -9.23 1.38
CA ASP A 37 13.90 -9.66 0.18
C ASP A 37 12.98 -10.09 -0.98
N THR A 38 11.95 -10.90 -0.69
CA THR A 38 10.98 -11.36 -1.69
C THR A 38 10.18 -10.22 -2.36
N VAL A 39 9.96 -9.10 -1.67
CA VAL A 39 9.31 -7.93 -2.27
C VAL A 39 10.24 -7.30 -3.31
N VAL A 40 11.54 -7.14 -2.99
CA VAL A 40 12.54 -6.60 -3.91
C VAL A 40 12.68 -7.49 -5.15
N GLU A 41 12.76 -8.81 -4.94
CA GLU A 41 12.84 -9.82 -6.01
C GLU A 41 11.60 -9.78 -6.91
N SER A 42 10.40 -9.72 -6.33
CA SER A 42 9.14 -9.69 -7.08
C SER A 42 8.99 -8.42 -7.92
N ILE A 43 9.38 -7.27 -7.38
CA ILE A 43 9.39 -6.01 -8.14
C ILE A 43 10.36 -6.11 -9.31
N SER A 44 11.59 -6.57 -9.07
CA SER A 44 12.60 -6.74 -10.12
C SER A 44 12.13 -7.69 -11.21
N LYS A 45 11.55 -8.83 -10.81
CA LYS A 45 11.00 -9.81 -11.75
C LYS A 45 9.87 -9.21 -12.60
N CYS A 46 8.93 -8.52 -11.99
CA CYS A 46 7.83 -7.88 -12.70
C CYS A 46 8.34 -6.87 -13.75
N LEU A 47 9.31 -6.04 -13.38
CA LEU A 47 9.89 -5.04 -14.28
C LEU A 47 10.66 -5.68 -15.48
N ILE A 48 11.26 -6.85 -15.26
CA ILE A 48 12.04 -7.54 -16.30
C ILE A 48 11.12 -8.38 -17.21
N GLU A 49 10.16 -9.09 -16.65
CA GLU A 49 9.43 -10.15 -17.34
C GLU A 49 8.03 -9.73 -17.79
N SER A 50 7.34 -8.83 -17.06
CA SER A 50 5.91 -8.55 -17.24
C SER A 50 5.59 -7.06 -17.30
N ASN A 51 6.55 -6.21 -17.64
CA ASN A 51 6.34 -4.76 -17.70
C ASN A 51 5.54 -4.37 -18.96
N ALA A 52 4.22 -4.49 -18.88
CA ALA A 52 3.31 -4.15 -19.97
C ALA A 52 1.95 -3.66 -19.45
N ASN A 53 1.22 -2.93 -20.30
CA ASN A 53 -0.18 -2.61 -20.04
C ASN A 53 -1.03 -3.89 -20.09
N ILE A 54 -2.04 -3.96 -19.23
CA ILE A 54 -3.00 -5.07 -19.19
C ILE A 54 -4.04 -4.94 -20.32
N GLY A 55 -4.78 -6.04 -20.59
CA GLY A 55 -5.86 -6.07 -21.57
C GLY A 55 -5.42 -6.41 -22.99
N GLY A 56 -4.12 -6.57 -23.26
CA GLY A 56 -3.63 -7.03 -24.56
C GLY A 56 -3.62 -8.56 -24.69
N SER A 57 -3.62 -9.06 -25.94
CA SER A 57 -3.59 -10.49 -26.25
C SER A 57 -2.20 -11.11 -26.25
N PHE A 58 -1.15 -10.34 -26.05
CA PHE A 58 0.26 -10.78 -26.04
C PHE A 58 0.71 -11.23 -24.63
N VAL A 59 1.81 -12.01 -24.58
CA VAL A 59 2.26 -12.72 -23.37
C VAL A 59 2.49 -11.76 -22.20
N THR A 60 3.31 -10.73 -22.37
CA THR A 60 3.66 -9.83 -21.27
C THR A 60 2.45 -9.09 -20.68
N SER A 61 1.43 -8.81 -21.52
CA SER A 61 0.17 -8.22 -21.02
C SER A 61 -0.64 -9.20 -20.17
N ARG A 62 -0.68 -10.48 -20.57
CA ARG A 62 -1.34 -11.52 -19.75
C ARG A 62 -0.59 -11.75 -18.44
N ASP A 63 0.73 -11.76 -18.47
CA ASP A 63 1.56 -11.93 -17.28
C ASP A 63 1.40 -10.74 -16.31
N ALA A 64 1.37 -9.51 -16.81
CA ALA A 64 1.07 -8.32 -16.02
C ALA A 64 -0.32 -8.38 -15.39
N HIS A 65 -1.33 -8.85 -16.15
CA HIS A 65 -2.69 -9.04 -15.64
C HIS A 65 -2.73 -10.12 -14.53
N GLN A 66 -1.97 -11.21 -14.70
CA GLN A 66 -1.90 -12.26 -13.68
C GLN A 66 -1.29 -11.74 -12.39
N VAL A 67 -0.21 -10.94 -12.45
CA VAL A 67 0.39 -10.31 -11.26
C VAL A 67 -0.63 -9.46 -10.50
N LEU A 68 -1.45 -8.68 -11.21
CA LEU A 68 -2.51 -7.89 -10.58
C LEU A 68 -3.58 -8.77 -9.92
N ASN A 69 -4.05 -9.80 -10.62
CA ASN A 69 -5.06 -10.71 -10.08
C ASN A 69 -4.55 -11.42 -8.82
N ASP A 70 -3.30 -11.91 -8.84
CA ASP A 70 -2.69 -12.57 -7.69
C ASP A 70 -2.55 -11.61 -6.50
N ALA A 71 -2.21 -10.34 -6.76
CA ALA A 71 -2.11 -9.33 -5.71
C ALA A 71 -3.49 -9.01 -5.10
N HIS A 72 -4.53 -8.84 -5.92
CA HIS A 72 -5.89 -8.63 -5.44
C HIS A 72 -6.38 -9.81 -4.62
N GLN A 73 -6.15 -11.05 -5.09
CA GLN A 73 -6.55 -12.26 -4.35
C GLN A 73 -5.81 -12.37 -3.01
N ALA A 74 -4.49 -12.16 -2.99
CA ALA A 74 -3.69 -12.25 -1.77
C ALA A 74 -4.14 -11.22 -0.71
N MET A 75 -4.46 -9.99 -1.12
CA MET A 75 -4.96 -8.97 -0.21
C MET A 75 -6.40 -9.24 0.24
N ALA A 76 -7.23 -9.76 -0.64
CA ALA A 76 -8.59 -10.19 -0.29
C ALA A 76 -8.57 -11.30 0.77
N ASP A 77 -7.73 -12.30 0.60
CA ASP A 77 -7.54 -13.39 1.58
C ASP A 77 -7.03 -12.84 2.92
N PHE A 78 -6.08 -11.90 2.89
CA PHE A 78 -5.53 -11.28 4.09
C PHE A 78 -6.54 -10.44 4.87
N LEU A 79 -7.40 -9.71 4.15
CA LEU A 79 -8.41 -8.81 4.74
C LEU A 79 -9.77 -9.48 4.95
N ASN A 80 -9.92 -10.75 4.55
CA ASN A 80 -11.18 -11.47 4.57
C ASN A 80 -12.30 -10.75 3.79
N SER A 81 -11.95 -10.33 2.57
CA SER A 81 -12.83 -9.61 1.64
C SER A 81 -12.85 -10.31 0.26
N SER A 82 -13.54 -9.76 -0.72
CA SER A 82 -13.44 -10.22 -2.10
C SER A 82 -12.37 -9.44 -2.87
N PRO A 83 -11.76 -9.99 -3.95
CA PRO A 83 -10.78 -9.29 -4.76
C PRO A 83 -11.30 -7.97 -5.34
N ASP A 84 -12.58 -7.86 -5.63
CA ASP A 84 -13.22 -6.65 -6.18
C ASP A 84 -13.35 -5.52 -5.15
N GLU A 85 -13.17 -5.82 -3.86
CA GLU A 85 -13.16 -4.83 -2.77
C GLU A 85 -11.76 -4.27 -2.49
N ILE A 86 -10.72 -4.80 -3.15
CA ILE A 86 -9.35 -4.36 -2.98
C ILE A 86 -9.01 -3.27 -3.99
N ILE A 87 -8.53 -2.15 -3.48
CA ILE A 87 -8.06 -1.03 -4.31
C ILE A 87 -6.59 -0.77 -4.00
N PHE A 88 -5.73 -0.88 -5.01
CA PHE A 88 -4.33 -0.51 -4.91
C PHE A 88 -4.10 0.94 -5.33
N GLY A 89 -3.17 1.61 -4.66
CA GLY A 89 -2.74 2.96 -4.98
C GLY A 89 -1.31 3.20 -4.52
N GLN A 90 -0.77 4.36 -4.83
CA GLN A 90 0.62 4.71 -4.54
C GLN A 90 0.93 4.72 -3.03
N ASN A 91 0.00 5.18 -2.23
CA ASN A 91 0.10 5.28 -0.76
C ASN A 91 -1.28 5.61 -0.16
N MET A 92 -1.39 5.50 1.15
CA MET A 92 -2.62 5.76 1.90
C MET A 92 -3.11 7.21 1.71
N THR A 93 -2.24 8.20 1.73
CA THR A 93 -2.59 9.62 1.57
C THR A 93 -3.33 9.87 0.24
N THR A 94 -2.77 9.37 -0.87
CA THR A 94 -3.39 9.50 -2.20
C THR A 94 -4.71 8.74 -2.27
N LEU A 95 -4.77 7.53 -1.72
CA LEU A 95 -5.99 6.72 -1.70
C LEU A 95 -7.10 7.41 -0.89
N THR A 96 -6.82 7.92 0.30
CA THR A 96 -7.79 8.63 1.14
C THR A 96 -8.30 9.89 0.44
N PHE A 97 -7.40 10.64 -0.22
CA PHE A 97 -7.80 11.82 -0.99
C PHE A 97 -8.77 11.44 -2.12
N HIS A 98 -8.45 10.43 -2.93
CA HIS A 98 -9.32 9.97 -4.01
C HIS A 98 -10.65 9.43 -3.48
N LEU A 99 -10.61 8.67 -2.38
CA LEU A 99 -11.80 8.12 -1.74
C LEU A 99 -12.72 9.23 -1.23
N SER A 100 -12.16 10.26 -0.58
CA SER A 100 -12.94 11.40 -0.09
C SER A 100 -13.69 12.09 -1.24
N ARG A 101 -13.07 12.28 -2.41
CA ARG A 101 -13.72 12.88 -3.59
C ARG A 101 -14.80 11.98 -4.19
N SER A 102 -14.64 10.67 -4.12
CA SER A 102 -15.64 9.70 -4.57
C SER A 102 -16.84 9.67 -3.65
N ILE A 103 -16.63 9.62 -2.32
CA ILE A 103 -17.67 9.65 -1.30
C ILE A 103 -18.40 11.00 -1.32
N GLY A 104 -17.69 12.10 -1.54
CA GLY A 104 -18.26 13.44 -1.62
C GLY A 104 -19.41 13.58 -2.62
N ARG A 105 -19.43 12.74 -3.68
CA ARG A 105 -20.54 12.71 -4.64
C ARG A 105 -21.84 12.13 -4.06
N LEU A 106 -21.78 11.46 -2.95
CA LEU A 106 -22.92 10.88 -2.25
C LEU A 106 -23.44 11.80 -1.13
N LEU A 107 -22.64 12.79 -0.72
CA LEU A 107 -22.92 13.72 0.34
C LEU A 107 -23.67 14.96 -0.18
N LYS A 108 -24.45 15.56 0.68
CA LYS A 108 -25.23 16.79 0.43
C LYS A 108 -25.13 17.74 1.62
N ALA A 109 -25.51 18.98 1.41
CA ALA A 109 -25.52 19.99 2.47
C ALA A 109 -26.29 19.49 3.71
N GLY A 110 -25.67 19.58 4.87
CA GLY A 110 -26.19 19.10 6.15
C GLY A 110 -25.73 17.72 6.56
N ASP A 111 -25.06 16.96 5.69
CA ASP A 111 -24.38 15.71 6.08
C ASP A 111 -23.14 16.02 6.92
N GLU A 112 -22.83 15.16 7.88
CA GLU A 112 -21.72 15.38 8.82
C GLU A 112 -20.63 14.33 8.64
N ILE A 113 -19.37 14.76 8.72
CA ILE A 113 -18.19 13.88 8.72
C ILE A 113 -17.53 13.99 10.10
N LEU A 114 -17.47 12.87 10.82
CA LEU A 114 -16.81 12.80 12.13
C LEU A 114 -15.35 12.41 11.96
N LEU A 115 -14.44 13.24 12.47
CA LEU A 115 -12.99 13.02 12.44
C LEU A 115 -12.42 13.02 13.85
N SER A 116 -11.37 12.23 14.07
CA SER A 116 -10.61 12.21 15.31
C SER A 116 -9.34 13.04 15.19
N ARG A 117 -9.03 13.88 16.19
CA ARG A 117 -7.74 14.59 16.25
C ARG A 117 -6.53 13.68 16.49
N MET A 118 -6.75 12.40 16.74
CA MET A 118 -5.71 11.40 16.91
C MET A 118 -5.32 10.74 15.59
N ASP A 119 -6.09 10.95 14.53
CA ASP A 119 -5.78 10.42 13.20
C ASP A 119 -4.58 11.13 12.58
N HIS A 120 -3.91 10.40 11.68
CA HIS A 120 -2.89 10.98 10.81
C HIS A 120 -3.52 12.04 9.89
N ASP A 121 -2.82 13.13 9.64
CA ASP A 121 -3.32 14.25 8.81
C ASP A 121 -3.82 13.82 7.43
N ALA A 122 -3.20 12.82 6.82
CA ALA A 122 -3.65 12.22 5.58
C ALA A 122 -5.08 11.65 5.61
N ASN A 123 -5.63 11.39 6.81
CA ASN A 123 -7.03 10.99 7.03
C ASN A 123 -7.86 12.10 7.68
N ILE A 124 -7.38 13.31 7.75
CA ILE A 124 -8.10 14.49 8.26
C ILE A 124 -8.28 15.51 7.14
N SER A 125 -7.18 16.01 6.59
CA SER A 125 -7.17 17.11 5.61
C SER A 125 -8.04 16.85 4.37
N PRO A 126 -8.08 15.64 3.76
CA PRO A 126 -8.95 15.37 2.62
C PRO A 126 -10.43 15.58 2.91
N TRP A 127 -10.88 15.25 4.11
CA TRP A 127 -12.27 15.40 4.53
C TRP A 127 -12.63 16.85 4.86
N LEU A 128 -11.71 17.61 5.47
CA LEU A 128 -11.89 19.03 5.71
C LEU A 128 -12.01 19.80 4.39
N LEU A 129 -11.12 19.52 3.43
CA LEU A 129 -11.16 20.10 2.09
C LEU A 129 -12.45 19.73 1.34
N LEU A 130 -12.91 18.48 1.50
CA LEU A 130 -14.19 18.08 0.92
C LEU A 130 -15.38 18.88 1.51
N ALA A 131 -15.39 19.08 2.81
CA ALA A 131 -16.44 19.87 3.47
C ALA A 131 -16.43 21.34 2.99
N GLU A 132 -15.25 21.92 2.77
CA GLU A 132 -15.11 23.26 2.19
C GLU A 132 -15.63 23.33 0.75
N ASP A 133 -15.40 22.29 -0.07
CA ASP A 133 -15.81 22.25 -1.47
C ASP A 133 -17.33 22.05 -1.66
N LEU A 134 -18.02 21.50 -0.68
CA LEU A 134 -19.46 21.18 -0.74
C LEU A 134 -20.37 22.23 -0.06
N GLN A 135 -19.83 23.35 0.42
CA GLN A 135 -20.57 24.46 1.03
C GLN A 135 -21.51 25.18 0.09
#